data_cfb9ab17c1615a82620f7139122a5bc0
#
_entry.id   cfb9ab17c1615a82620f7139122a5bc0
#
_cell.length_a   1.000
_cell.length_b   1.000
_cell.length_c   1.000
_cell.angle_alpha   90.00
_cell.angle_beta   90.00
_cell.angle_gamma   90.00
#
_symmetry.space_group_name_H-M   'P 1'
#
loop_
_entity.id
_entity.type
_entity.pdbx_description
1 polymer ?
#
loop_
_entity_poly.entity_id
_entity_poly.type
_entity_poly.pdbx_seq_one_letter_code
_entity_poly.pdbx_strand_id
1 'polypeptide(L)'
;MITRMNVVQRGPMTLDEFLAWERRQELRYEFDGFEPIAMTGGTLNHSAIATDLVSALRGRLRPGCRVYRSDVKILVAGRVRYPDAAVTCSPVDGQSDILPNPVVVFEVLSASTASVDRVTKNAEYAATPSIQRNVMLEQVRIGATVFARDGANWVGTVLLDDAVLVMPEIGIELPLRDLYAGIELPPPETDD
;
A
#
# COMPACT_ATOMS: atom_id res chain seq x y z
N MET A 1 -27.51 -9.64 25.73
CA MET A 1 -27.86 -8.36 25.06
C MET A 1 -27.12 -8.36 23.72
N ILE A 2 -27.84 -8.60 22.61
CA ILE A 2 -27.21 -8.66 21.26
C ILE A 2 -27.21 -7.24 20.74
N THR A 3 -26.05 -6.62 20.70
CA THR A 3 -25.86 -5.30 20.04
C THR A 3 -25.99 -5.53 18.55
N ARG A 4 -27.11 -5.09 17.96
CA ARG A 4 -27.27 -5.05 16.51
C ARG A 4 -26.29 -4.02 15.96
N MET A 5 -25.27 -4.47 15.25
CA MET A 5 -24.50 -3.58 14.38
C MET A 5 -25.44 -3.05 13.29
N ASN A 6 -25.82 -1.79 13.41
CA ASN A 6 -26.49 -1.09 12.32
C ASN A 6 -25.46 -0.83 11.23
N VAL A 7 -25.42 -1.68 10.21
CA VAL A 7 -24.81 -1.35 8.92
C VAL A 7 -25.67 -0.26 8.32
N VAL A 8 -25.33 0.99 8.58
CA VAL A 8 -25.95 2.13 7.91
C VAL A 8 -25.42 2.09 6.47
N GLN A 9 -26.26 1.60 5.56
CA GLN A 9 -26.02 1.73 4.13
C GLN A 9 -26.08 3.23 3.82
N ARG A 10 -24.91 3.87 3.65
CA ARG A 10 -24.79 5.28 3.31
C ARG A 10 -24.75 5.39 1.80
N GLY A 11 -25.50 6.36 1.26
CA GLY A 11 -25.42 6.74 -0.15
C GLY A 11 -24.06 7.39 -0.48
N PRO A 12 -23.90 7.84 -1.73
CA PRO A 12 -22.68 8.49 -2.21
C PRO A 12 -22.23 9.62 -1.29
N MET A 13 -20.92 9.70 -1.05
CA MET A 13 -20.29 10.74 -0.24
C MET A 13 -19.26 11.50 -1.10
N THR A 14 -19.07 12.77 -0.79
CA THR A 14 -17.88 13.50 -1.23
C THR A 14 -16.66 13.11 -0.38
N LEU A 15 -15.46 13.41 -0.85
CA LEU A 15 -14.22 13.18 -0.09
C LEU A 15 -14.25 13.90 1.28
N ASP A 16 -14.71 15.15 1.31
CA ASP A 16 -14.78 15.94 2.56
C ASP A 16 -15.79 15.35 3.55
N GLU A 17 -16.94 14.89 3.07
CA GLU A 17 -17.93 14.19 3.90
C GLU A 17 -17.37 12.88 4.44
N PHE A 18 -16.64 12.11 3.61
CA PHE A 18 -15.97 10.89 4.04
C PHE A 18 -14.93 11.17 5.14
N LEU A 19 -14.02 12.13 4.93
CA LEU A 19 -12.99 12.46 5.91
C LEU A 19 -13.60 12.94 7.24
N ALA A 20 -14.67 13.73 7.19
CA ALA A 20 -15.38 14.16 8.40
C ALA A 20 -16.11 13.02 9.09
N TRP A 21 -16.63 12.04 8.35
CA TRP A 21 -17.30 10.86 8.88
C TRP A 21 -16.29 9.87 9.46
N GLU A 22 -15.20 9.55 8.75
CA GLU A 22 -14.21 8.55 9.13
C GLU A 22 -13.53 8.88 10.48
N ARG A 23 -13.24 10.17 10.75
CA ARG A 23 -12.67 10.63 12.03
C ARG A 23 -13.50 10.25 13.28
N ARG A 24 -14.76 9.84 13.10
CA ARG A 24 -15.68 9.44 14.18
C ARG A 24 -15.88 7.94 14.24
N GLN A 25 -15.17 7.17 13.39
CA GLN A 25 -15.27 5.72 13.37
C GLN A 25 -14.17 5.11 14.24
N GLU A 26 -14.48 3.96 14.84
CA GLU A 26 -13.49 3.15 15.56
C GLU A 26 -12.60 2.34 14.62
N LEU A 27 -13.13 1.97 13.44
CA LEU A 27 -12.41 1.26 12.38
C LEU A 27 -11.93 2.24 11.31
N ARG A 28 -10.90 1.84 10.57
CA ARG A 28 -10.43 2.55 9.38
C ARG A 28 -11.21 2.11 8.16
N TYR A 29 -11.42 3.07 7.27
CA TYR A 29 -12.12 2.86 6.01
C TYR A 29 -11.33 3.48 4.87
N GLU A 30 -11.17 2.75 3.78
CA GLU A 30 -10.81 3.33 2.49
C GLU A 30 -12.02 4.03 1.87
N PHE A 31 -11.77 4.91 0.90
CA PHE A 31 -12.80 5.59 0.13
C PHE A 31 -12.53 5.40 -1.36
N ASP A 32 -13.48 4.83 -2.07
CA ASP A 32 -13.34 4.56 -3.51
C ASP A 32 -13.77 5.72 -4.41
N GLY A 33 -14.11 6.87 -3.81
CA GLY A 33 -14.67 8.04 -4.49
C GLY A 33 -16.20 8.08 -4.46
N PHE A 34 -16.83 7.06 -3.86
CA PHE A 34 -18.28 6.93 -3.80
C PHE A 34 -18.76 6.48 -2.40
N GLU A 35 -18.17 5.43 -1.84
CA GLU A 35 -18.58 4.87 -0.55
C GLU A 35 -17.38 4.42 0.32
N PRO A 36 -17.58 4.35 1.66
CA PRO A 36 -16.58 3.82 2.58
C PRO A 36 -16.44 2.30 2.44
N ILE A 37 -15.21 1.82 2.38
CA ILE A 37 -14.86 0.39 2.35
C ILE A 37 -14.11 0.05 3.64
N ALA A 38 -14.67 -0.82 4.46
CA ALA A 38 -14.04 -1.23 5.71
C ALA A 38 -12.73 -1.99 5.44
N MET A 39 -11.67 -1.62 6.16
CA MET A 39 -10.42 -2.37 6.10
C MET A 39 -10.56 -3.68 6.84
N THR A 40 -10.11 -4.77 6.24
CA THR A 40 -10.05 -6.11 6.82
C THR A 40 -8.63 -6.45 7.26
N GLY A 41 -8.49 -7.36 8.22
CA GLY A 41 -7.17 -7.85 8.64
C GLY A 41 -6.49 -8.70 7.57
N GLY A 42 -5.17 -8.84 7.67
CA GLY A 42 -4.34 -9.67 6.80
C GLY A 42 -3.92 -10.99 7.46
N THR A 43 -3.25 -11.85 6.70
CA THR A 43 -2.62 -13.09 7.19
C THR A 43 -1.33 -12.81 7.97
N LEU A 44 -0.78 -13.82 8.65
CA LEU A 44 0.54 -13.71 9.30
C LEU A 44 1.65 -13.41 8.27
N ASN A 45 1.63 -14.05 7.09
CA ASN A 45 2.60 -13.78 6.02
C ASN A 45 2.49 -12.34 5.51
N HIS A 46 1.26 -11.83 5.32
CA HIS A 46 1.06 -10.41 4.99
C HIS A 46 1.73 -9.50 6.03
N SER A 47 1.45 -9.73 7.30
CA SER A 47 2.00 -8.93 8.39
C SER A 47 3.52 -9.03 8.50
N ALA A 48 4.09 -10.23 8.30
CA ALA A 48 5.53 -10.45 8.32
C ALA A 48 6.22 -9.70 7.17
N ILE A 49 5.76 -9.89 5.92
CA ILE A 49 6.31 -9.19 4.73
C ILE A 49 6.23 -7.67 4.91
N ALA A 50 5.10 -7.14 5.36
CA ALA A 50 4.93 -5.70 5.60
C ALA A 50 5.87 -5.19 6.71
N THR A 51 6.13 -5.99 7.74
CA THR A 51 7.04 -5.64 8.84
C THR A 51 8.48 -5.62 8.36
N ASP A 52 8.91 -6.64 7.62
CA ASP A 52 10.27 -6.75 7.09
C ASP A 52 10.55 -5.66 6.05
N LEU A 53 9.56 -5.35 5.21
CA LEU A 53 9.61 -4.22 4.28
C LEU A 53 9.87 -2.90 5.01
N VAL A 54 9.07 -2.56 6.01
CA VAL A 54 9.22 -1.31 6.76
C VAL A 54 10.56 -1.26 7.49
N SER A 55 11.00 -2.37 8.05
CA SER A 55 12.30 -2.49 8.73
C SER A 55 13.46 -2.26 7.74
N ALA A 56 13.42 -2.92 6.59
CA ALA A 56 14.41 -2.79 5.53
C ALA A 56 14.49 -1.36 4.98
N LEU A 57 13.33 -0.73 4.71
CA LEU A 57 13.25 0.64 4.24
C LEU A 57 13.82 1.62 5.28
N ARG A 58 13.39 1.49 6.55
CA ARG A 58 13.82 2.38 7.63
C ARG A 58 15.34 2.39 7.81
N GLY A 59 16.00 1.25 7.63
CA GLY A 59 17.44 1.12 7.76
C GLY A 59 18.24 1.68 6.57
N ARG A 60 17.59 1.92 5.42
CA ARG A 60 18.24 2.30 4.15
C ARG A 60 17.85 3.68 3.64
N LEU A 61 16.73 4.25 4.11
CA LEU A 61 16.25 5.56 3.63
C LEU A 61 17.25 6.68 3.93
N ARG A 62 17.49 7.53 2.93
CA ARG A 62 18.30 8.75 3.07
C ARG A 62 17.63 9.75 4.01
N PRO A 63 18.41 10.66 4.64
CA PRO A 63 17.86 11.75 5.43
C PRO A 63 16.82 12.57 4.66
N GLY A 64 15.73 12.92 5.34
CA GLY A 64 14.60 13.64 4.74
C GLY A 64 13.49 12.76 4.18
N CYS A 65 13.73 11.46 3.95
CA CYS A 65 12.70 10.51 3.59
C CYS A 65 12.29 9.66 4.79
N ARG A 66 11.01 9.32 4.88
CA ARG A 66 10.46 8.46 5.93
C ARG A 66 9.44 7.48 5.38
N VAL A 67 9.43 6.26 5.92
CA VAL A 67 8.41 5.26 5.67
C VAL A 67 7.33 5.34 6.75
N TYR A 68 6.07 5.21 6.33
CA TYR A 68 4.88 5.11 7.16
C TYR A 68 4.12 3.85 6.80
N ARG A 69 3.38 3.31 7.76
CA ARG A 69 2.58 2.08 7.63
C ARG A 69 1.11 2.40 7.37
N SER A 70 0.31 1.35 7.28
CA SER A 70 -1.15 1.37 7.06
C SER A 70 -1.99 2.03 8.16
N ASP A 71 -1.38 2.73 9.11
CA ASP A 71 -2.06 3.55 10.10
C ASP A 71 -2.22 5.02 9.69
N VAL A 72 -1.59 5.43 8.59
CA VAL A 72 -1.81 6.73 7.95
C VAL A 72 -2.41 6.55 6.56
N LYS A 73 -3.25 7.48 6.16
CA LYS A 73 -3.89 7.48 4.84
C LYS A 73 -3.14 8.34 3.84
N ILE A 74 -3.34 8.04 2.56
CA ILE A 74 -2.94 8.88 1.44
C ILE A 74 -4.18 9.30 0.65
N LEU A 75 -4.13 10.51 0.07
CA LEU A 75 -5.16 10.99 -0.85
C LEU A 75 -4.68 10.79 -2.28
N VAL A 76 -5.41 10.02 -3.07
CA VAL A 76 -5.04 9.65 -4.43
C VAL A 76 -6.25 9.78 -5.36
N ALA A 77 -6.14 10.60 -6.39
CA ALA A 77 -7.20 10.78 -7.40
C ALA A 77 -8.61 10.98 -6.81
N GLY A 78 -8.75 11.76 -5.72
CA GLY A 78 -10.03 12.00 -5.04
C GLY A 78 -10.52 10.85 -4.15
N ARG A 79 -9.66 9.88 -3.86
CA ARG A 79 -9.93 8.70 -3.02
C ARG A 79 -9.03 8.68 -1.79
N VAL A 80 -9.35 7.80 -0.85
CA VAL A 80 -8.54 7.57 0.35
C VAL A 80 -8.07 6.11 0.36
N ARG A 81 -6.75 5.91 0.49
CA ARG A 81 -6.13 4.60 0.59
C ARG A 81 -5.23 4.52 1.82
N TYR A 82 -5.09 3.30 2.34
CA TYR A 82 -4.20 2.94 3.44
C TYR A 82 -3.22 1.85 2.96
N PRO A 83 -2.18 2.23 2.20
CA PRO A 83 -1.21 1.24 1.72
C PRO A 83 -0.49 0.57 2.89
N ASP A 84 0.02 -0.64 2.69
CA ASP A 84 0.78 -1.36 3.72
C ASP A 84 2.05 -0.61 4.13
N ALA A 85 2.67 0.10 3.18
CA ALA A 85 3.69 1.10 3.46
C ALA A 85 3.69 2.20 2.39
N ALA A 86 4.08 3.41 2.80
CA ALA A 86 4.34 4.51 1.87
C ALA A 86 5.55 5.32 2.32
N VAL A 87 6.34 5.79 1.37
CA VAL A 87 7.49 6.66 1.61
C VAL A 87 7.20 8.06 1.12
N THR A 88 7.43 9.06 1.96
CA THR A 88 7.49 10.46 1.56
C THR A 88 8.86 11.04 1.85
N CYS A 89 9.30 12.01 1.02
CA CYS A 89 10.50 12.81 1.24
C CYS A 89 10.14 14.30 1.47
N SER A 90 8.85 14.57 1.70
CA SER A 90 8.35 15.91 2.03
C SER A 90 8.28 16.11 3.55
N PRO A 91 8.33 17.36 4.04
CA PRO A 91 8.02 17.66 5.42
C PRO A 91 6.62 17.19 5.79
N VAL A 92 6.46 16.67 7.00
CA VAL A 92 5.17 16.16 7.51
C VAL A 92 4.80 16.90 8.81
N ASP A 93 3.51 17.14 8.99
CA ASP A 93 2.95 17.47 10.30
C ASP A 93 2.75 16.17 11.09
N GLY A 94 3.45 16.00 12.19
CA GLY A 94 3.38 14.81 13.03
C GLY A 94 2.02 14.58 13.71
N GLN A 95 1.09 15.54 13.64
CA GLN A 95 -0.28 15.41 14.14
C GLN A 95 -1.28 15.05 13.04
N SER A 96 -0.86 15.06 11.77
CA SER A 96 -1.70 14.68 10.64
C SER A 96 -1.82 13.14 10.52
N ASP A 97 -2.98 12.67 10.17
CA ASP A 97 -3.26 11.28 9.78
C ASP A 97 -3.23 11.07 8.25
N ILE A 98 -2.94 12.15 7.50
CA ILE A 98 -2.80 12.14 6.05
C ILE A 98 -1.32 12.34 5.69
N LEU A 99 -0.75 11.36 4.99
CA LEU A 99 0.63 11.43 4.49
C LEU A 99 0.70 12.29 3.22
N PRO A 100 1.42 13.43 3.25
CA PRO A 100 1.54 14.28 2.07
C PRO A 100 2.56 13.71 1.09
N ASN A 101 2.29 13.91 -0.21
CA ASN A 101 3.22 13.65 -1.31
C ASN A 101 3.95 12.29 -1.20
N PRO A 102 3.25 11.17 -1.12
CA PRO A 102 3.89 9.86 -1.16
C PRO A 102 4.68 9.71 -2.48
N VAL A 103 5.91 9.20 -2.40
CA VAL A 103 6.82 9.00 -3.54
C VAL A 103 6.80 7.53 -3.99
N VAL A 104 6.84 6.61 -3.04
CA VAL A 104 6.73 5.17 -3.28
C VAL A 104 5.63 4.60 -2.39
N VAL A 105 4.78 3.77 -2.97
CA VAL A 105 3.69 3.08 -2.30
C VAL A 105 3.91 1.58 -2.41
N PHE A 106 3.58 0.85 -1.35
CA PHE A 106 3.73 -0.60 -1.27
C PHE A 106 2.42 -1.24 -0.82
N GLU A 107 2.03 -2.29 -1.52
CA GLU A 107 0.90 -3.17 -1.18
C GLU A 107 1.41 -4.61 -1.06
N VAL A 108 1.00 -5.33 -0.05
CA VAL A 108 1.22 -6.78 0.07
C VAL A 108 -0.06 -7.45 -0.38
N LEU A 109 -0.03 -8.10 -1.53
CA LEU A 109 -1.22 -8.65 -2.19
C LEU A 109 -1.82 -9.79 -1.37
N SER A 110 -3.11 -9.70 -1.07
CA SER A 110 -3.90 -10.81 -0.53
C SER A 110 -4.77 -11.45 -1.60
N ALA A 111 -5.19 -12.68 -1.41
CA ALA A 111 -6.08 -13.36 -2.35
C ALA A 111 -7.42 -12.61 -2.57
N SER A 112 -7.88 -11.88 -1.54
CA SER A 112 -9.15 -11.13 -1.58
C SER A 112 -9.02 -9.75 -2.23
N THR A 113 -7.85 -9.11 -2.20
CA THR A 113 -7.68 -7.72 -2.67
C THR A 113 -6.82 -7.60 -3.93
N ALA A 114 -6.12 -8.68 -4.34
CA ALA A 114 -5.14 -8.65 -5.43
C ALA A 114 -5.67 -8.03 -6.74
N SER A 115 -6.93 -8.28 -7.12
CA SER A 115 -7.51 -7.70 -8.34
C SER A 115 -7.75 -6.20 -8.20
N VAL A 116 -8.22 -5.73 -7.04
CA VAL A 116 -8.45 -4.31 -6.75
C VAL A 116 -7.12 -3.57 -6.68
N ASP A 117 -6.13 -4.14 -5.98
CA ASP A 117 -4.80 -3.53 -5.82
C ASP A 117 -4.08 -3.43 -7.18
N ARG A 118 -4.14 -4.49 -8.00
CA ARG A 118 -3.47 -4.54 -9.31
C ARG A 118 -4.07 -3.61 -10.36
N VAL A 119 -5.37 -3.38 -10.33
CA VAL A 119 -6.06 -2.62 -11.38
C VAL A 119 -6.47 -1.24 -10.87
N THR A 120 -7.34 -1.21 -9.87
CA THR A 120 -7.97 0.04 -9.42
C THR A 120 -6.98 0.95 -8.70
N LYS A 121 -6.35 0.46 -7.62
CA LYS A 121 -5.39 1.27 -6.85
C LYS A 121 -4.18 1.65 -7.70
N ASN A 122 -3.69 0.73 -8.55
CA ASN A 122 -2.57 1.05 -9.44
C ASN A 122 -2.88 2.20 -10.40
N ALA A 123 -4.10 2.27 -10.96
CA ALA A 123 -4.52 3.38 -11.80
C ALA A 123 -4.64 4.70 -11.02
N GLU A 124 -5.11 4.65 -9.77
CA GLU A 124 -5.18 5.81 -8.87
C GLU A 124 -3.78 6.34 -8.52
N TYR A 125 -2.84 5.43 -8.25
CA TYR A 125 -1.44 5.79 -7.97
C TYR A 125 -0.77 6.40 -9.21
N ALA A 126 -1.00 5.84 -10.39
CA ALA A 126 -0.53 6.41 -11.65
C ALA A 126 -1.06 7.82 -11.90
N ALA A 127 -2.32 8.10 -11.53
CA ALA A 127 -2.95 9.40 -11.65
C ALA A 127 -2.49 10.43 -10.59
N THR A 128 -1.71 10.00 -9.58
CA THR A 128 -1.23 10.86 -8.50
C THR A 128 0.21 11.30 -8.78
N PRO A 129 0.48 12.59 -9.13
CA PRO A 129 1.78 13.02 -9.67
C PRO A 129 2.97 12.81 -8.72
N SER A 130 2.77 12.85 -7.40
CA SER A 130 3.84 12.63 -6.43
C SER A 130 4.33 11.18 -6.42
N ILE A 131 3.48 10.21 -6.76
CA ILE A 131 3.81 8.79 -6.74
C ILE A 131 4.64 8.45 -7.98
N GLN A 132 5.88 8.01 -7.73
CA GLN A 132 6.83 7.62 -8.76
C GLN A 132 6.87 6.11 -8.95
N ARG A 133 6.45 5.34 -7.92
CA ARG A 133 6.48 3.90 -7.92
C ARG A 133 5.37 3.30 -7.06
N ASN A 134 4.78 2.20 -7.55
CA ASN A 134 3.91 1.30 -6.80
C ASN A 134 4.52 -0.11 -6.84
N VAL A 135 4.75 -0.68 -5.67
CA VAL A 135 5.34 -2.02 -5.50
C VAL A 135 4.29 -2.93 -4.87
N MET A 136 3.91 -3.97 -5.58
CA MET A 136 2.96 -4.97 -5.11
C MET A 136 3.71 -6.28 -4.82
N LEU A 137 3.85 -6.62 -3.54
CA LEU A 137 4.55 -7.82 -3.06
C LEU A 137 3.60 -9.01 -3.00
N GLU A 138 4.06 -10.17 -3.46
CA GLU A 138 3.29 -11.42 -3.43
C GLU A 138 3.38 -12.07 -2.04
N GLN A 139 2.31 -12.77 -1.60
CA GLN A 139 2.35 -13.54 -0.35
C GLN A 139 2.67 -15.03 -0.54
N VAL A 140 2.56 -15.53 -1.76
CA VAL A 140 2.64 -16.96 -2.07
C VAL A 140 3.98 -17.37 -2.69
N ARG A 141 4.80 -16.40 -3.03
CA ARG A 141 6.16 -16.59 -3.60
C ARG A 141 7.01 -15.36 -3.36
N ILE A 142 8.33 -15.51 -3.49
CA ILE A 142 9.23 -14.36 -3.53
C ILE A 142 9.01 -13.64 -4.86
N GLY A 143 8.34 -12.49 -4.82
CA GLY A 143 8.00 -11.77 -6.04
C GLY A 143 7.36 -10.43 -5.79
N ALA A 144 7.49 -9.56 -6.78
CA ALA A 144 6.83 -8.25 -6.81
C ALA A 144 6.42 -7.88 -8.23
N THR A 145 5.27 -7.23 -8.37
CA THR A 145 4.92 -6.45 -9.56
C THR A 145 5.20 -4.99 -9.24
N VAL A 146 6.08 -4.37 -10.01
CA VAL A 146 6.53 -3.00 -9.81
C VAL A 146 6.05 -2.16 -10.97
N PHE A 147 5.30 -1.11 -10.68
CA PHE A 147 5.00 -0.06 -11.63
C PHE A 147 5.81 1.18 -11.30
N ALA A 148 6.43 1.78 -12.29
CA ALA A 148 7.26 2.96 -12.11
C ALA A 148 7.00 4.00 -13.21
N ARG A 149 7.19 5.27 -12.86
CA ARG A 149 7.12 6.37 -13.81
C ARG A 149 8.38 6.40 -14.67
N ASP A 150 8.18 6.40 -16.00
CA ASP A 150 9.23 6.60 -17.00
C ASP A 150 8.75 7.72 -17.95
N GLY A 151 9.18 8.93 -17.66
CA GLY A 151 8.63 10.14 -18.30
C GLY A 151 7.11 10.26 -18.05
N ALA A 152 6.32 10.24 -19.11
CA ALA A 152 4.86 10.27 -19.04
C ALA A 152 4.23 8.87 -18.88
N ASN A 153 5.03 7.80 -18.99
CA ASN A 153 4.53 6.43 -18.96
C ASN A 153 4.50 5.88 -17.54
N TRP A 154 3.63 4.88 -17.33
CA TRP A 154 3.57 4.06 -16.13
C TRP A 154 3.87 2.63 -16.53
N VAL A 155 5.10 2.18 -16.26
CA VAL A 155 5.68 0.94 -16.80
C VAL A 155 5.68 -0.14 -15.72
N GLY A 156 5.11 -1.30 -16.03
CA GLY A 156 5.07 -2.47 -15.16
C GLY A 156 6.22 -3.44 -15.43
N THR A 157 6.83 -3.96 -14.37
CA THR A 157 7.88 -4.99 -14.39
C THR A 157 7.59 -6.02 -13.32
N VAL A 158 7.81 -7.29 -13.62
CA VAL A 158 7.72 -8.39 -12.65
C VAL A 158 9.12 -8.76 -12.19
N LEU A 159 9.32 -8.81 -10.88
CA LEU A 159 10.55 -9.23 -10.21
C LEU A 159 10.29 -10.53 -9.46
N LEU A 160 11.20 -11.50 -9.55
CA LEU A 160 11.06 -12.81 -8.91
C LEU A 160 12.39 -13.22 -8.23
N ASP A 161 12.28 -14.01 -7.21
CA ASP A 161 13.37 -14.72 -6.52
C ASP A 161 14.54 -13.83 -6.09
N ASP A 162 15.69 -13.93 -6.77
CA ASP A 162 16.92 -13.21 -6.44
C ASP A 162 16.97 -11.78 -7.01
N ALA A 163 15.85 -11.31 -7.59
CA ALA A 163 15.79 -9.97 -8.14
C ALA A 163 15.98 -8.90 -7.06
N VAL A 164 16.55 -7.78 -7.47
CA VAL A 164 16.74 -6.59 -6.62
C VAL A 164 15.70 -5.55 -7.01
N LEU A 165 14.95 -5.08 -6.02
CA LEU A 165 14.04 -3.96 -6.15
C LEU A 165 14.84 -2.66 -6.10
N VAL A 166 14.98 -1.98 -7.25
CA VAL A 166 15.72 -0.72 -7.40
C VAL A 166 14.75 0.44 -7.38
N MET A 167 14.93 1.36 -6.43
CA MET A 167 14.08 2.53 -6.20
C MET A 167 14.94 3.81 -6.15
N PRO A 168 15.36 4.35 -7.29
CA PRO A 168 16.29 5.48 -7.37
C PRO A 168 15.70 6.77 -6.79
N GLU A 169 14.39 6.94 -6.84
CA GLU A 169 13.66 8.10 -6.30
C GLU A 169 13.83 8.26 -4.77
N ILE A 170 14.12 7.16 -4.06
CA ILE A 170 14.42 7.16 -2.63
C ILE A 170 15.83 6.66 -2.31
N GLY A 171 16.61 6.29 -3.35
CA GLY A 171 18.02 5.87 -3.23
C GLY A 171 18.21 4.49 -2.61
N ILE A 172 17.29 3.54 -2.86
CA ILE A 172 17.31 2.21 -2.28
C ILE A 172 17.44 1.13 -3.35
N GLU A 173 18.31 0.15 -3.07
CA GLU A 173 18.34 -1.17 -3.69
C GLU A 173 18.06 -2.21 -2.60
N LEU A 174 17.08 -3.07 -2.82
CA LEU A 174 16.59 -4.03 -1.83
C LEU A 174 16.40 -5.40 -2.47
N PRO A 175 17.24 -6.40 -2.12
CA PRO A 175 17.00 -7.77 -2.57
C PRO A 175 15.63 -8.26 -2.10
N LEU A 176 14.82 -8.81 -3.00
CA LEU A 176 13.47 -9.28 -2.63
C LEU A 176 13.51 -10.32 -1.51
N ARG A 177 14.51 -11.21 -1.53
CA ARG A 177 14.68 -12.26 -0.49
C ARG A 177 14.74 -11.71 0.93
N ASP A 178 15.27 -10.49 1.11
CA ASP A 178 15.36 -9.86 2.44
C ASP A 178 13.97 -9.63 3.06
N LEU A 179 12.92 -9.52 2.24
CA LEU A 179 11.54 -9.29 2.67
C LEU A 179 10.79 -10.58 3.04
N TYR A 180 11.38 -11.74 2.74
CA TYR A 180 10.75 -13.05 2.94
C TYR A 180 11.56 -13.96 3.89
N ALA A 181 12.52 -13.38 4.60
CA ALA A 181 13.38 -14.14 5.50
C ALA A 181 12.55 -14.77 6.64
N GLY A 182 12.60 -16.09 6.75
CA GLY A 182 11.87 -16.83 7.78
C GLY A 182 10.35 -16.97 7.53
N ILE A 183 9.86 -16.61 6.36
CA ILE A 183 8.46 -16.78 5.96
C ILE A 183 8.29 -18.14 5.27
N GLU A 184 7.38 -18.96 5.77
CA GLU A 184 6.98 -20.20 5.12
C GLU A 184 6.05 -19.89 3.95
N LEU A 185 6.55 -20.05 2.73
CA LEU A 185 5.77 -19.89 1.50
C LEU A 185 5.13 -21.23 1.13
N PRO A 186 3.91 -21.21 0.54
CA PRO A 186 3.30 -22.43 0.02
C PRO A 186 4.17 -23.05 -1.09
N PRO A 187 4.08 -24.35 -1.31
CA PRO A 187 4.75 -24.98 -2.44
C PRO A 187 4.26 -24.34 -3.75
N PRO A 188 5.12 -24.26 -4.78
CA PRO A 188 4.70 -23.74 -6.08
C PRO A 188 3.52 -24.59 -6.62
N GLU A 189 2.53 -23.91 -7.20
CA GLU A 189 1.46 -24.61 -7.89
C GLU A 189 2.07 -25.48 -9.00
N THR A 190 1.87 -26.81 -8.94
CA THR A 190 2.22 -27.71 -10.03
C THR A 190 1.13 -27.58 -11.08
N ASP A 191 1.48 -27.11 -12.26
CA ASP A 191 0.62 -27.18 -13.44
C ASP A 191 0.36 -28.67 -13.74
N ASP A 192 -0.83 -29.17 -13.37
CA ASP A 192 -1.36 -30.46 -13.80
C ASP A 192 -2.07 -30.32 -15.15
#